data_f33c0676137dab364919b29c3639ac14
#
_entry.id   f33c0676137dab364919b29c3639ac14
#
_cell.length_a   1.000
_cell.length_b   1.000
_cell.length_c   1.000
_cell.angle_alpha   90.00
_cell.angle_beta   90.00
_cell.angle_gamma   90.00
#
_symmetry.space_group_name_H-M   'P 1'
#
loop_
_entity.id
_entity.type
_entity.pdbx_description
1 polymer ?
#
loop_
_entity_poly.entity_id
_entity_poly.type
_entity_poly.pdbx_seq_one_letter_code
_entity_poly.pdbx_strand_id
1 'polypeptide(L)'
;MWEYCGVVKNEEKLKKGLQEIENIKEASKDLDVRPDSEGYQDLMLAFDLQASLVSSESTLISALSREESRGAHQRDDYKKINNDFNVNMRVKFDSDENILLSKDKVPVLKKDLESLITNTKEIDNFEGMLLE
;
A
#
# COMPACT_ATOMS: atom_id res chain seq x y z
N MET A 1 -8.16 -7.21 -2.57
CA MET A 1 -7.52 -5.87 -2.58
C MET A 1 -8.51 -4.77 -2.97
N TRP A 2 -9.21 -4.86 -4.12
CA TRP A 2 -10.13 -3.79 -4.56
C TRP A 2 -11.20 -3.42 -3.53
N GLU A 3 -11.81 -4.39 -2.88
CA GLU A 3 -12.84 -4.20 -1.86
C GLU A 3 -12.31 -3.53 -0.58
N TYR A 4 -11.12 -3.95 -0.13
CA TYR A 4 -10.58 -3.55 1.18
C TYR A 4 -9.58 -2.39 1.12
N CYS A 5 -8.88 -2.20 0.00
CA CYS A 5 -7.87 -1.18 -0.22
C CYS A 5 -8.04 -0.46 -1.57
N GLY A 6 -9.30 -0.18 -1.95
CA GLY A 6 -9.64 0.61 -3.14
C GLY A 6 -9.25 2.08 -3.01
N VAL A 7 -9.84 2.94 -3.85
CA VAL A 7 -9.53 4.38 -3.86
C VAL A 7 -9.82 5.00 -2.50
N VAL A 8 -11.02 4.77 -1.96
CA VAL A 8 -11.40 5.25 -0.62
C VAL A 8 -11.37 4.07 0.36
N LYS A 9 -10.64 4.25 1.43
CA LYS A 9 -10.38 3.23 2.46
C LYS A 9 -10.65 3.76 3.85
N ASN A 10 -10.80 2.87 4.81
CA ASN A 10 -10.87 3.19 6.23
C ASN A 10 -10.26 2.05 7.05
N GLU A 11 -10.09 2.31 8.34
CA GLU A 11 -9.46 1.35 9.25
C GLU A 11 -10.18 0.00 9.27
N GLU A 12 -11.52 -0.01 9.30
CA GLU A 12 -12.32 -1.24 9.36
C GLU A 12 -12.09 -2.11 8.11
N LYS A 13 -12.17 -1.51 6.90
CA LYS A 13 -11.92 -2.23 5.64
C LYS A 13 -10.50 -2.75 5.56
N LEU A 14 -9.51 -1.93 5.96
CA LEU A 14 -8.09 -2.33 5.92
C LEU A 14 -7.81 -3.49 6.87
N LYS A 15 -8.37 -3.48 8.09
CA LYS A 15 -8.26 -4.59 9.04
C LYS A 15 -8.94 -5.86 8.54
N LYS A 16 -10.11 -5.75 7.93
CA LYS A 16 -10.77 -6.89 7.28
C LYS A 16 -9.91 -7.45 6.14
N GLY A 17 -9.32 -6.58 5.32
CA GLY A 17 -8.41 -6.99 4.26
C GLY A 17 -7.20 -7.77 4.78
N LEU A 18 -6.60 -7.34 5.89
CA LEU A 18 -5.51 -8.08 6.54
C LEU A 18 -5.97 -9.46 7.03
N GLN A 19 -7.16 -9.54 7.61
CA GLN A 19 -7.72 -10.83 8.04
C GLN A 19 -7.94 -11.78 6.86
N GLU A 20 -8.42 -11.27 5.72
CA GLU A 20 -8.59 -12.09 4.51
C GLU A 20 -7.24 -12.53 3.92
N ILE A 21 -6.21 -11.70 3.98
CA ILE A 21 -4.85 -12.13 3.58
C ILE A 21 -4.38 -13.29 4.45
N GLU A 22 -4.60 -13.23 5.77
CA GLU A 22 -4.22 -14.30 6.68
C GLU A 22 -4.99 -15.60 6.41
N ASN A 23 -6.30 -15.50 6.14
CA ASN A 23 -7.14 -16.63 5.75
C ASN A 23 -6.62 -17.30 4.45
N ILE A 24 -6.21 -16.48 3.45
CA ILE A 24 -5.67 -17.00 2.19
C ILE A 24 -4.30 -17.63 2.41
N LYS A 25 -3.42 -17.03 3.24
CA LYS A 25 -2.12 -17.62 3.60
C LYS A 25 -2.31 -19.01 4.23
N GLU A 26 -3.23 -19.14 5.16
CA GLU A 26 -3.52 -20.43 5.79
C GLU A 26 -4.03 -21.45 4.78
N ALA A 27 -5.00 -21.07 3.95
CA ALA A 27 -5.53 -21.94 2.90
C ALA A 27 -4.46 -22.31 1.85
N SER A 28 -3.45 -21.46 1.65
CA SER A 28 -2.38 -21.71 0.68
C SER A 28 -1.33 -22.73 1.13
N LYS A 29 -1.31 -23.12 2.40
CA LYS A 29 -0.38 -24.13 2.91
C LYS A 29 -0.62 -25.54 2.35
N ASP A 30 -1.87 -25.83 1.98
CA ASP A 30 -2.30 -27.13 1.46
C ASP A 30 -2.55 -27.11 -0.05
N LEU A 31 -1.91 -26.22 -0.80
CA LEU A 31 -2.05 -26.17 -2.25
C LEU A 31 -1.45 -27.41 -2.91
N ASP A 32 -2.26 -28.12 -3.68
CA ASP A 32 -1.81 -29.19 -4.59
C ASP A 32 -1.30 -28.55 -5.88
N VAL A 33 0.02 -28.38 -5.99
CA VAL A 33 0.67 -27.82 -7.18
C VAL A 33 1.10 -28.95 -8.08
N ARG A 34 0.56 -29.01 -9.30
CA ARG A 34 0.86 -30.07 -10.30
C ARG A 34 1.69 -29.48 -11.44
N PRO A 35 3.01 -29.52 -11.36
CA PRO A 35 3.85 -29.14 -12.50
C PRO A 35 3.69 -30.21 -13.59
N ASP A 36 3.04 -29.82 -14.67
CA ASP A 36 2.87 -30.69 -15.84
C ASP A 36 3.89 -30.37 -16.94
N SER A 37 3.96 -31.24 -17.93
CA SER A 37 4.88 -31.10 -19.06
C SER A 37 4.43 -30.02 -20.08
N GLU A 38 3.22 -29.46 -19.92
CA GLU A 38 2.64 -28.52 -20.90
C GLU A 38 2.83 -27.05 -20.54
N GLY A 39 3.58 -26.71 -19.46
CA GLY A 39 3.92 -25.31 -19.21
C GLY A 39 4.05 -24.86 -17.76
N TYR A 40 4.03 -25.77 -16.82
CA TYR A 40 4.23 -25.43 -15.38
C TYR A 40 3.27 -24.35 -14.86
N GLN A 41 2.04 -24.31 -15.38
CA GLN A 41 1.10 -23.24 -15.13
C GLN A 41 0.71 -23.13 -13.65
N ASP A 42 0.45 -24.28 -13.01
CA ASP A 42 0.14 -24.31 -11.56
C ASP A 42 1.29 -23.83 -10.71
N LEU A 43 2.54 -24.16 -11.08
CA LEU A 43 3.72 -23.70 -10.38
C LEU A 43 3.88 -22.17 -10.50
N MET A 44 3.68 -21.62 -11.69
CA MET A 44 3.69 -20.16 -11.90
C MET A 44 2.62 -19.47 -11.06
N LEU A 45 1.38 -20.00 -11.05
CA LEU A 45 0.29 -19.43 -10.25
C LEU A 45 0.57 -19.51 -8.74
N ALA A 46 1.22 -20.56 -8.27
CA ALA A 46 1.62 -20.67 -6.87
C ALA A 46 2.65 -19.59 -6.48
N PHE A 47 3.66 -19.31 -7.30
CA PHE A 47 4.60 -18.21 -7.08
C PHE A 47 3.92 -16.84 -7.17
N ASP A 48 3.04 -16.64 -8.14
CA ASP A 48 2.28 -15.39 -8.28
C ASP A 48 1.37 -15.16 -7.08
N LEU A 49 0.76 -16.20 -6.52
CA LEU A 49 -0.04 -16.11 -5.30
C LEU A 49 0.82 -15.63 -4.12
N GLN A 50 1.99 -16.23 -3.90
CA GLN A 50 2.90 -15.82 -2.82
C GLN A 50 3.32 -14.35 -2.97
N ALA A 51 3.77 -13.95 -4.16
CA ALA A 51 4.14 -12.56 -4.45
C ALA A 51 2.97 -11.58 -4.23
N SER A 52 1.77 -12.00 -4.63
CA SER A 52 0.54 -11.20 -4.46
C SER A 52 0.16 -11.04 -2.99
N LEU A 53 0.30 -12.09 -2.17
CA LEU A 53 0.03 -12.04 -0.73
C LEU A 53 0.98 -11.07 -0.03
N VAL A 54 2.29 -11.18 -0.30
CA VAL A 54 3.33 -10.28 0.24
C VAL A 54 3.05 -8.82 -0.14
N SER A 55 2.77 -8.55 -1.42
CA SER A 55 2.48 -7.20 -1.92
C SER A 55 1.20 -6.63 -1.33
N SER A 56 0.16 -7.45 -1.22
CA SER A 56 -1.14 -7.05 -0.68
C SER A 56 -1.05 -6.72 0.80
N GLU A 57 -0.41 -7.57 1.58
CA GLU A 57 -0.21 -7.35 3.01
C GLU A 57 0.62 -6.09 3.29
N SER A 58 1.73 -5.93 2.58
CA SER A 58 2.59 -4.73 2.68
C SER A 58 1.80 -3.45 2.38
N THR A 59 0.93 -3.49 1.36
CA THR A 59 0.08 -2.37 0.98
C THR A 59 -0.96 -2.06 2.07
N LEU A 60 -1.65 -3.08 2.59
CA LEU A 60 -2.67 -2.92 3.63
C LEU A 60 -2.08 -2.36 4.92
N ILE A 61 -0.94 -2.90 5.38
CA ILE A 61 -0.25 -2.44 6.60
C ILE A 61 0.22 -0.99 6.44
N SER A 62 0.81 -0.65 5.28
CA SER A 62 1.25 0.71 5.00
C SER A 62 0.07 1.69 4.96
N ALA A 63 -1.04 1.30 4.31
CA ALA A 63 -2.25 2.11 4.23
C ALA A 63 -2.93 2.27 5.60
N LEU A 64 -2.95 1.24 6.42
CA LEU A 64 -3.49 1.28 7.78
C LEU A 64 -2.68 2.22 8.68
N SER A 65 -1.35 2.15 8.60
CA SER A 65 -0.44 2.99 9.38
C SER A 65 -0.43 4.46 8.97
N ARG A 66 -0.85 4.79 7.73
CA ARG A 66 -0.91 6.17 7.25
C ARG A 66 -2.28 6.78 7.56
N GLU A 67 -2.34 7.54 8.65
CA GLU A 67 -3.55 8.17 9.20
C GLU A 67 -3.74 9.59 8.62
N GLU A 68 -3.83 9.67 7.31
CA GLU A 68 -4.09 10.90 6.56
C GLU A 68 -4.72 10.59 5.18
N SER A 69 -5.17 11.63 4.48
CA SER A 69 -5.47 11.56 3.04
C SER A 69 -4.46 12.40 2.28
N ARG A 70 -3.73 11.77 1.32
CA ARG A 70 -2.71 12.43 0.50
C ARG A 70 -2.64 11.78 -0.88
N GLY A 71 -2.82 12.56 -1.95
CA GLY A 71 -2.79 12.07 -3.32
C GLY A 71 -3.79 10.94 -3.54
N ALA A 72 -3.36 9.80 -4.07
CA ALA A 72 -4.21 8.62 -4.28
C ALA A 72 -4.54 7.84 -2.98
N HIS A 73 -3.91 8.19 -1.86
CA HIS A 73 -4.22 7.60 -0.56
C HIS A 73 -5.36 8.38 0.10
N GLN A 74 -6.61 7.94 -0.12
CA GLN A 74 -7.81 8.57 0.43
C GLN A 74 -8.37 7.73 1.58
N ARG A 75 -8.48 8.37 2.76
CA ARG A 75 -9.03 7.79 3.99
C ARG A 75 -10.31 8.55 4.38
N ASP A 76 -11.47 7.89 4.42
CA ASP A 76 -12.72 8.54 4.86
C ASP A 76 -12.78 8.80 6.37
N ASP A 77 -11.96 8.08 7.14
CA ASP A 77 -11.73 8.26 8.57
C ASP A 77 -10.64 9.32 8.90
N TYR A 78 -9.75 9.66 7.96
CA TYR A 78 -8.70 10.68 8.09
C TYR A 78 -8.65 11.58 6.85
N LYS A 79 -9.59 12.47 6.69
CA LYS A 79 -9.82 13.25 5.45
C LYS A 79 -8.77 14.34 5.16
N LYS A 80 -7.91 14.67 6.12
CA LYS A 80 -6.95 15.78 5.99
C LYS A 80 -5.53 15.27 5.80
N ILE A 81 -4.70 16.08 5.12
CA ILE A 81 -3.26 15.90 5.08
C ILE A 81 -2.70 16.12 6.50
N ASN A 82 -1.80 15.24 6.90
CA ASN A 82 -1.06 15.36 8.15
C ASN A 82 0.44 15.50 7.87
N ASN A 83 1.06 16.59 8.30
CA ASN A 83 2.47 16.86 8.05
C ASN A 83 3.42 15.86 8.71
N ASP A 84 3.00 15.18 9.77
CA ASP A 84 3.78 14.10 10.41
C ASP A 84 3.95 12.89 9.47
N PHE A 85 3.11 12.77 8.46
CA PHE A 85 3.19 11.76 7.41
C PHE A 85 3.87 12.25 6.13
N ASN A 86 4.58 13.40 6.17
CA ASN A 86 5.47 13.77 5.05
C ASN A 86 6.72 12.88 5.03
N VAL A 87 6.48 11.58 4.87
CA VAL A 87 7.46 10.49 4.94
C VAL A 87 7.12 9.42 3.91
N ASN A 88 8.12 8.64 3.52
CA ASN A 88 7.92 7.40 2.79
C ASN A 88 7.69 6.25 3.77
N MET A 89 6.66 5.46 3.56
CA MET A 89 6.47 4.21 4.29
C MET A 89 7.37 3.15 3.67
N ARG A 90 8.24 2.54 4.48
CA ARG A 90 9.13 1.46 4.04
C ARG A 90 8.73 0.16 4.72
N VAL A 91 8.51 -0.86 3.92
CA VAL A 91 8.25 -2.22 4.38
C VAL A 91 9.51 -3.06 4.17
N LYS A 92 9.87 -3.83 5.16
CA LYS A 92 10.93 -4.84 5.11
C LYS A 92 10.43 -6.11 5.77
N PHE A 93 11.07 -7.23 5.46
CA PHE A 93 10.88 -8.48 6.19
C PHE A 93 12.10 -8.75 7.07
N ASP A 94 11.88 -9.27 8.27
CA ASP A 94 12.95 -9.80 9.11
C ASP A 94 13.30 -11.25 8.73
N SER A 95 14.19 -11.88 9.49
CA SER A 95 14.61 -13.27 9.26
C SER A 95 13.50 -14.29 9.46
N ASP A 96 12.46 -13.92 10.18
CA ASP A 96 11.31 -14.77 10.52
C ASP A 96 10.08 -14.42 9.65
N GLU A 97 10.31 -13.67 8.55
CA GLU A 97 9.30 -13.23 7.58
C GLU A 97 8.24 -12.27 8.15
N ASN A 98 8.48 -11.68 9.33
CA ASN A 98 7.57 -10.67 9.85
C ASN A 98 7.76 -9.32 9.15
N ILE A 99 6.65 -8.63 8.95
CA ILE A 99 6.67 -7.30 8.33
C ILE A 99 7.12 -6.26 9.33
N LEU A 100 8.21 -5.56 8.99
CA LEU A 100 8.71 -4.38 9.68
C LEU A 100 8.35 -3.14 8.88
N LEU A 101 7.55 -2.26 9.48
CA LEU A 101 7.17 -0.98 8.90
C LEU A 101 8.00 0.14 9.52
N SER A 102 8.61 0.98 8.69
CA SER A 102 9.34 2.17 9.10
C SER A 102 8.93 3.40 8.31
N LYS A 103 9.16 4.58 8.89
CA LYS A 103 8.91 5.88 8.25
C LYS A 103 10.25 6.53 7.91
N ASP A 104 10.51 6.71 6.64
CA ASP A 104 11.71 7.39 6.14
C ASP A 104 11.38 8.82 5.75
N LYS A 105 12.22 9.77 6.14
CA LYS A 105 12.06 11.17 5.75
C LYS A 105 12.13 11.30 4.22
N VAL A 106 11.24 12.11 3.65
CA VAL A 106 11.34 12.50 2.24
C VAL A 106 12.65 13.28 2.06
N PRO A 107 13.48 12.95 1.07
CA PRO A 107 14.71 13.70 0.78
C PRO A 107 14.41 15.18 0.52
N VAL A 108 15.30 16.05 0.97
CA VAL A 108 15.21 17.48 0.65
C VAL A 108 15.38 17.68 -0.84
N LEU A 109 14.49 18.48 -1.41
CA LEU A 109 14.54 18.80 -2.81
C LEU A 109 15.86 19.47 -3.19
N LYS A 110 16.42 19.14 -4.35
CA LYS A 110 17.60 19.82 -4.86
C LYS A 110 17.26 21.27 -5.19
N LYS A 111 18.19 22.20 -4.89
CA LYS A 111 17.99 23.66 -5.03
C LYS A 111 17.58 24.09 -6.44
N ASP A 112 18.06 23.40 -7.47
CA ASP A 112 17.70 23.63 -8.86
C ASP A 112 16.22 23.30 -9.17
N LEU A 113 15.62 22.40 -8.39
CA LEU A 113 14.20 22.02 -8.50
C LEU A 113 13.28 22.87 -7.62
N GLU A 114 13.79 23.50 -6.56
CA GLU A 114 12.99 24.39 -5.68
C GLU A 114 12.37 25.56 -6.46
N SER A 115 13.09 26.12 -7.41
CA SER A 115 12.59 27.23 -8.25
C SER A 115 11.41 26.84 -9.14
N LEU A 116 11.27 25.55 -9.46
CA LEU A 116 10.17 25.03 -10.28
C LEU A 116 8.88 24.84 -9.47
N ILE A 117 9.00 24.63 -8.16
CA ILE A 117 7.83 24.42 -7.27
C ILE A 117 7.20 25.75 -6.84
N THR A 118 7.96 26.83 -6.71
CA THR A 118 7.44 28.15 -6.32
C THR A 118 6.39 28.71 -7.28
N ASN A 119 6.31 28.22 -8.50
CA ASN A 119 5.29 28.59 -9.48
C ASN A 119 3.99 27.76 -9.37
N THR A 120 3.92 26.77 -8.47
CA THR A 120 2.77 25.85 -8.36
C THR A 120 1.73 26.24 -7.30
N LYS A 121 1.74 27.50 -6.82
CA LYS A 121 0.63 28.01 -5.98
C LYS A 121 -0.75 27.93 -6.64
N GLU A 122 -0.80 27.74 -7.96
CA GLU A 122 -2.02 27.48 -8.73
C GLU A 122 -2.53 26.03 -8.59
N ILE A 123 -1.67 25.09 -8.19
CA ILE A 123 -2.05 23.65 -8.04
C ILE A 123 -2.72 23.41 -6.69
N ASP A 124 -2.43 24.19 -5.65
CA ASP A 124 -3.10 24.09 -4.33
C ASP A 124 -4.61 24.39 -4.40
N ASN A 125 -5.06 25.08 -5.46
CA ASN A 125 -6.50 25.28 -5.71
C ASN A 125 -7.20 24.04 -6.30
N PHE A 126 -6.46 23.06 -6.79
CA PHE A 126 -7.03 21.83 -7.37
C PHE A 126 -7.55 20.86 -6.32
N GLU A 127 -6.92 20.82 -5.14
CA GLU A 127 -7.38 19.98 -4.00
C GLU A 127 -8.72 20.46 -3.44
N GLY A 128 -9.02 21.76 -3.53
CA GLY A 128 -10.34 22.32 -3.14
C GLY A 128 -11.48 21.97 -4.09
N MET A 129 -11.19 21.63 -5.34
CA MET A 129 -12.19 21.33 -6.37
C MET A 129 -12.70 19.87 -6.35
N LEU A 130 -11.98 18.97 -5.69
CA LEU A 130 -12.33 17.54 -5.65
C LEU A 130 -13.15 17.15 -4.41
N LEU A 131 -13.49 18.10 -3.53
CA LEU A 131 -14.19 17.86 -2.27
C LEU A 131 -15.57 18.54 -2.19
N GLU A 132 -16.09 19.07 -3.29
CA GLU A 132 -17.49 19.44 -3.47
C GLU A 132 -18.18 18.29 -4.23
#